data_cf9107e1ee4bcd284d5136724629a0ab
#
_entry.id   cf9107e1ee4bcd284d5136724629a0ab
#
_cell.length_a   1.000
_cell.length_b   1.000
_cell.length_c   1.000
_cell.angle_alpha   90.00
_cell.angle_beta   90.00
_cell.angle_gamma   90.00
#
_symmetry.space_group_name_H-M   'P 1'
#
loop_
_entity.id
_entity.type
_entity.pdbx_description
1 polymer ?
#
loop_
_entity_poly.entity_id
_entity_poly.type
_entity_poly.pdbx_seq_one_letter_code
_entity_poly.pdbx_strand_id
1 'polypeptide(L)'
;MSHPHRTLIASRRAFLAGTGMTALTALTLAACGANSRSSSGASASAKAGGNLTILTSATDVGWDPAKSQSMPMTSLGLVHRRLTTWKLAPGKPVELAPDLATDTGKASDDGRTWTFTLKKGLKFSDGSAITSAHIKHGVERSFAPALSGGLGYHKSLLAGAEGYQGPYSGAHLSSIETPDESTIVFHLARAFGDWPWIVAQPAFSPVPEGDDPATYSHAPIASGPYQIDQYKQGSSITLKRNPHWSKDTDSIRLALPDTFTFSLGQDETTSAQRLIADSGEDRNAFGADRVSAAQLAQVSANESAKSRLATSPEGGPLAFLAINVQRVSDVNVRKAIAHAVDKAAVVAALGGELGAQAASTYITPGIPGRQSYDLYPHDAAKAKELLTGKTVPALVLLTDNGAASKAMAEAVGQSLKEAGLTVTIEPVEPDTFTERASKGDGSTYDLAIANWNPDYPSANANIQPLFASSEIGSGGSNYARYSNAEVDAAIAQAQANLDAKAAQAQWAALDRKIAEEVPVVPLAYRRNSFLHGSGVAGFFVESYPAYPSYQVIGVSAS
;
A
#
# COMPACT_ATOMS: atom_id res chain seq x y z
N MET A 1 66.91 -32.04 -3.30
CA MET A 1 67.20 -32.94 -4.42
C MET A 1 66.06 -32.78 -5.42
N SER A 2 66.30 -31.97 -6.37
CA SER A 2 66.45 -32.27 -7.79
C SER A 2 65.14 -32.32 -8.58
N HIS A 3 64.91 -31.27 -9.27
CA HIS A 3 64.22 -31.14 -10.55
C HIS A 3 64.73 -32.17 -11.59
N PRO A 4 64.23 -32.26 -12.87
CA PRO A 4 63.52 -31.27 -13.66
C PRO A 4 62.62 -31.81 -14.83
N HIS A 5 61.86 -30.87 -15.47
CA HIS A 5 61.66 -30.58 -16.93
C HIS A 5 61.13 -31.67 -17.88
N ARG A 6 60.33 -31.40 -18.89
CA ARG A 6 60.24 -30.45 -20.05
C ARG A 6 58.98 -30.69 -20.85
N THR A 7 58.23 -29.68 -21.21
CA THR A 7 58.10 -28.93 -22.45
C THR A 7 58.10 -29.69 -23.80
N LEU A 8 57.11 -29.36 -24.67
CA LEU A 8 57.18 -28.93 -26.08
C LEU A 8 55.82 -29.22 -26.77
N ILE A 9 55.06 -28.26 -27.22
CA ILE A 9 55.11 -27.32 -28.36
C ILE A 9 54.62 -27.95 -29.70
N ALA A 10 53.61 -27.26 -30.25
CA ALA A 10 53.25 -26.93 -31.63
C ALA A 10 52.77 -28.07 -32.56
N SER A 11 51.99 -27.90 -33.60
CA SER A 11 51.57 -26.76 -34.39
C SER A 11 50.53 -27.17 -35.46
N ARG A 12 49.62 -26.27 -35.80
CA ARG A 12 49.17 -25.79 -37.12
C ARG A 12 48.59 -26.71 -38.22
N ARG A 13 47.43 -26.24 -38.70
CA ARG A 13 46.96 -26.09 -40.11
C ARG A 13 46.49 -27.37 -40.82
N ALA A 14 45.51 -27.41 -41.65
CA ALA A 14 44.57 -26.49 -42.32
C ALA A 14 43.70 -27.31 -43.30
N PHE A 15 42.53 -26.77 -43.67
CA PHE A 15 41.92 -26.80 -44.99
C PHE A 15 40.98 -27.95 -45.43
N LEU A 16 39.82 -27.54 -45.76
CA LEU A 16 38.93 -27.59 -46.92
C LEU A 16 37.75 -28.59 -46.93
N ALA A 17 36.60 -27.92 -46.96
CA ALA A 17 35.45 -28.04 -47.86
C ALA A 17 34.79 -29.41 -48.13
N GLY A 18 33.50 -29.43 -47.92
CA GLY A 18 32.57 -30.43 -48.46
C GLY A 18 31.15 -30.21 -48.02
N THR A 19 30.34 -29.71 -48.90
CA THR A 19 28.90 -29.47 -48.85
C THR A 19 28.04 -30.69 -48.46
N GLY A 20 26.99 -30.46 -47.68
CA GLY A 20 25.91 -31.43 -47.52
C GLY A 20 24.84 -30.97 -46.51
N MET A 21 23.64 -30.72 -47.01
CA MET A 21 22.43 -30.18 -46.37
C MET A 21 21.83 -31.03 -45.27
N THR A 22 21.10 -30.31 -44.40
CA THR A 22 19.88 -30.63 -43.61
C THR A 22 20.01 -31.39 -42.31
N ALA A 23 19.78 -30.70 -41.20
CA ALA A 23 18.65 -30.81 -40.26
C ALA A 23 18.86 -29.90 -39.08
N LEU A 24 17.90 -29.00 -38.85
CA LEU A 24 17.81 -28.09 -37.68
C LEU A 24 17.71 -28.88 -36.38
N THR A 25 18.64 -28.62 -35.48
CA THR A 25 18.40 -28.68 -34.02
C THR A 25 19.15 -27.53 -33.38
N ALA A 26 18.38 -26.55 -32.93
CA ALA A 26 18.88 -25.38 -32.23
C ALA A 26 19.32 -25.76 -30.81
N LEU A 27 20.61 -25.80 -30.57
CA LEU A 27 21.21 -25.72 -29.24
C LEU A 27 21.70 -24.28 -29.05
N THR A 28 20.95 -23.49 -28.28
CA THR A 28 21.41 -22.19 -27.82
C THR A 28 22.32 -22.36 -26.60
N LEU A 29 23.56 -21.96 -26.77
CA LEU A 29 24.54 -21.84 -25.70
C LEU A 29 24.09 -20.76 -24.70
N ALA A 30 24.08 -21.15 -23.44
CA ALA A 30 23.98 -20.27 -22.31
C ALA A 30 25.25 -19.42 -22.19
N ALA A 31 25.10 -18.10 -22.27
CA ALA A 31 26.09 -17.13 -21.81
C ALA A 31 25.69 -16.64 -20.42
N CYS A 32 26.61 -16.77 -19.49
CA CYS A 32 26.51 -16.31 -18.10
C CYS A 32 26.20 -14.81 -18.03
N GLY A 33 25.10 -14.48 -17.38
CA GLY A 33 24.82 -13.17 -16.84
C GLY A 33 24.32 -13.35 -15.41
N ALA A 34 25.12 -12.99 -14.44
CA ALA A 34 24.82 -13.12 -13.03
C ALA A 34 23.80 -12.09 -12.58
N ASN A 35 23.00 -12.49 -11.56
CA ASN A 35 22.11 -11.70 -10.73
C ASN A 35 20.78 -11.22 -11.34
N SER A 36 19.88 -12.16 -11.56
CA SER A 36 18.47 -11.94 -11.27
C SER A 36 18.10 -12.86 -10.11
N ARG A 37 17.95 -12.31 -8.91
CA ARG A 37 17.31 -13.01 -7.80
C ARG A 37 15.83 -13.16 -8.15
N SER A 38 15.50 -14.25 -8.79
CA SER A 38 14.13 -14.70 -8.92
C SER A 38 13.67 -15.15 -7.54
N SER A 39 12.67 -14.49 -6.99
CA SER A 39 11.81 -15.03 -5.94
C SER A 39 10.99 -16.20 -6.52
N SER A 40 11.63 -17.33 -6.72
CA SER A 40 10.98 -18.56 -7.18
C SER A 40 10.54 -19.40 -5.98
N GLY A 41 9.51 -18.93 -5.26
CA GLY A 41 8.55 -19.87 -4.73
C GLY A 41 7.68 -20.29 -5.92
N ALA A 42 7.83 -21.50 -6.43
CA ALA A 42 6.87 -22.08 -7.36
C ALA A 42 5.52 -22.10 -6.64
N SER A 43 4.65 -21.11 -6.90
CA SER A 43 3.29 -21.10 -6.38
C SER A 43 2.61 -22.38 -6.87
N ALA A 44 2.41 -23.33 -5.96
CA ALA A 44 1.54 -24.47 -6.23
C ALA A 44 0.23 -23.93 -6.80
N SER A 45 -0.33 -24.58 -7.80
CA SER A 45 -1.59 -24.16 -8.39
C SER A 45 -2.68 -24.21 -7.32
N ALA A 46 -3.38 -23.11 -7.13
CA ALA A 46 -4.52 -23.06 -6.23
C ALA A 46 -5.70 -23.80 -6.83
N LYS A 47 -6.37 -24.66 -6.04
CA LYS A 47 -7.57 -25.39 -6.46
C LYS A 47 -8.82 -24.84 -5.78
N ALA A 48 -9.98 -25.09 -6.39
CA ALA A 48 -11.27 -24.84 -5.80
C ALA A 48 -11.56 -25.82 -4.67
N GLY A 49 -12.29 -25.34 -3.66
CA GLY A 49 -12.69 -26.13 -2.48
C GLY A 49 -11.75 -25.95 -1.30
N GLY A 50 -12.12 -26.53 -0.17
CA GLY A 50 -11.38 -26.50 1.08
C GLY A 50 -11.56 -25.21 1.88
N ASN A 51 -10.97 -25.20 3.07
CA ASN A 51 -11.11 -24.13 4.04
C ASN A 51 -9.76 -23.48 4.30
N LEU A 52 -9.73 -22.16 4.44
CA LEU A 52 -8.56 -21.40 4.83
C LEU A 52 -8.80 -20.67 6.14
N THR A 53 -7.78 -20.67 6.99
CA THR A 53 -7.79 -19.92 8.26
C THR A 53 -6.88 -18.70 8.16
N ILE A 54 -7.36 -17.56 8.62
CA ILE A 54 -6.63 -16.29 8.68
C ILE A 54 -6.35 -15.99 10.14
N LEU A 55 -5.08 -15.98 10.53
CA LEU A 55 -4.65 -15.67 11.89
C LEU A 55 -4.42 -14.16 12.01
N THR A 56 -5.04 -13.49 12.97
CA THR A 56 -4.88 -12.05 13.17
C THR A 56 -4.95 -11.64 14.64
N SER A 57 -4.13 -10.66 14.99
CA SER A 57 -4.15 -10.02 16.32
C SER A 57 -5.37 -9.11 16.51
N ALA A 58 -6.03 -8.70 15.43
CA ALA A 58 -7.26 -7.93 15.49
C ALA A 58 -8.35 -8.69 16.27
N THR A 59 -9.00 -8.01 17.18
CA THR A 59 -10.11 -8.57 17.99
C THR A 59 -11.46 -8.53 17.28
N ASP A 60 -11.52 -7.81 16.16
CA ASP A 60 -12.67 -7.71 15.26
C ASP A 60 -12.22 -7.37 13.84
N VAL A 61 -13.02 -7.73 12.84
CA VAL A 61 -12.91 -7.28 11.46
C VAL A 61 -14.21 -6.61 11.09
N GLY A 62 -14.19 -5.28 11.02
CA GLY A 62 -15.36 -4.51 10.63
C GLY A 62 -15.65 -4.63 9.14
N TRP A 63 -16.79 -5.20 8.78
CA TRP A 63 -17.23 -5.40 7.40
C TRP A 63 -18.09 -4.24 6.86
N ASP A 64 -18.22 -3.16 7.63
CA ASP A 64 -18.90 -1.96 7.13
C ASP A 64 -17.97 -1.19 6.18
N PRO A 65 -18.32 -1.08 4.89
CA PRO A 65 -17.47 -0.41 3.91
C PRO A 65 -17.29 1.10 4.18
N ALA A 66 -18.19 1.72 4.94
CA ALA A 66 -18.06 3.13 5.28
C ALA A 66 -17.00 3.41 6.34
N LYS A 67 -16.66 2.42 7.19
CA LYS A 67 -15.72 2.56 8.32
C LYS A 67 -14.33 1.98 8.03
N SER A 68 -14.18 1.18 6.98
CA SER A 68 -12.99 0.35 6.79
C SER A 68 -11.81 1.11 6.23
N GLN A 69 -10.63 0.97 6.83
CA GLN A 69 -9.40 1.60 6.39
C GLN A 69 -8.24 0.65 6.10
N SER A 70 -7.99 -0.37 6.91
CA SER A 70 -6.75 -1.13 6.91
C SER A 70 -6.88 -2.52 6.27
N MET A 71 -6.44 -3.58 6.95
CA MET A 71 -6.56 -4.97 6.48
C MET A 71 -7.91 -5.27 5.80
N PRO A 72 -9.02 -4.72 6.26
CA PRO A 72 -10.29 -4.82 5.56
C PRO A 72 -10.27 -4.34 4.11
N MET A 73 -9.41 -3.39 3.73
CA MET A 73 -9.38 -2.93 2.32
C MET A 73 -9.11 -4.05 1.33
N THR A 74 -8.26 -5.01 1.68
CA THR A 74 -7.97 -6.16 0.84
C THR A 74 -8.96 -7.31 1.07
N SER A 75 -9.28 -7.63 2.32
CA SER A 75 -10.22 -8.70 2.67
C SER A 75 -11.68 -8.32 2.41
N LEU A 76 -12.04 -7.04 2.51
CA LEU A 76 -13.37 -6.55 2.12
C LEU A 76 -13.77 -6.97 0.71
N GLY A 77 -12.82 -7.08 -0.21
CA GLY A 77 -13.08 -7.57 -1.55
C GLY A 77 -13.65 -8.99 -1.60
N LEU A 78 -13.62 -9.76 -0.52
CA LEU A 78 -14.31 -11.05 -0.41
C LEU A 78 -15.82 -10.87 -0.18
N VAL A 79 -16.24 -9.83 0.56
CA VAL A 79 -17.63 -9.60 0.95
C VAL A 79 -18.27 -8.50 0.11
N HIS A 80 -17.53 -7.44 -0.19
CA HIS A 80 -18.04 -6.29 -0.94
C HIS A 80 -17.30 -6.05 -2.24
N ARG A 81 -18.05 -5.73 -3.28
CA ARG A 81 -17.55 -5.24 -4.57
C ARG A 81 -17.77 -3.73 -4.66
N ARG A 82 -17.04 -3.09 -5.56
CA ARG A 82 -17.06 -1.64 -5.79
C ARG A 82 -17.27 -1.34 -7.26
N LEU A 83 -17.39 -0.08 -7.66
CA LEU A 83 -17.52 0.27 -9.10
C LEU A 83 -16.30 -0.20 -9.90
N THR A 84 -15.12 0.12 -9.40
CA THR A 84 -13.83 -0.34 -9.90
C THR A 84 -13.07 -1.06 -8.79
N THR A 85 -11.98 -1.72 -9.10
CA THR A 85 -11.13 -2.41 -8.10
C THR A 85 -9.67 -2.45 -8.55
N TRP A 86 -8.81 -2.85 -7.66
CA TRP A 86 -7.41 -3.12 -7.94
C TRP A 86 -7.24 -4.56 -8.38
N LYS A 87 -6.60 -4.73 -9.52
CA LYS A 87 -6.17 -6.04 -10.00
C LYS A 87 -4.70 -6.22 -9.69
N LEU A 88 -4.41 -7.24 -8.90
CA LEU A 88 -3.06 -7.60 -8.46
C LEU A 88 -2.62 -8.88 -9.17
N ALA A 89 -1.36 -8.91 -9.59
CA ALA A 89 -0.72 -10.11 -10.13
C ALA A 89 0.77 -10.12 -9.75
N PRO A 90 1.37 -11.30 -9.47
CA PRO A 90 2.76 -11.39 -9.05
C PRO A 90 3.71 -10.72 -10.03
N GLY A 91 4.55 -9.81 -9.53
CA GLY A 91 5.55 -9.08 -10.31
C GLY A 91 4.97 -8.10 -11.34
N LYS A 92 3.72 -7.67 -11.18
CA LYS A 92 3.07 -6.69 -12.05
C LYS A 92 2.68 -5.44 -11.28
N PRO A 93 2.75 -4.27 -11.91
CA PRO A 93 2.15 -3.07 -11.33
C PRO A 93 0.66 -3.29 -11.09
N VAL A 94 0.12 -2.59 -10.09
CA VAL A 94 -1.33 -2.60 -9.83
C VAL A 94 -2.06 -1.99 -11.02
N GLU A 95 -3.11 -2.68 -11.49
CA GLU A 95 -4.01 -2.20 -12.52
C GLU A 95 -5.35 -1.78 -11.92
N LEU A 96 -5.89 -0.67 -12.39
CA LEU A 96 -7.30 -0.34 -12.19
C LEU A 96 -8.15 -1.21 -13.12
N ALA A 97 -9.16 -1.87 -12.57
CA ALA A 97 -10.05 -2.74 -13.33
C ALA A 97 -11.52 -2.45 -13.01
N PRO A 98 -12.44 -2.63 -13.98
CA PRO A 98 -13.86 -2.56 -13.71
C PRO A 98 -14.29 -3.72 -12.81
N ASP A 99 -15.11 -3.44 -11.79
CA ASP A 99 -15.66 -4.45 -10.86
C ASP A 99 -17.17 -4.60 -11.05
N LEU A 100 -17.99 -3.79 -10.38
CA LEU A 100 -19.43 -3.75 -10.66
C LEU A 100 -19.75 -2.98 -11.94
N ALA A 101 -18.93 -1.99 -12.30
CA ALA A 101 -19.07 -1.24 -13.52
C ALA A 101 -18.56 -2.02 -14.75
N THR A 102 -19.05 -1.65 -15.93
CA THR A 102 -18.65 -2.24 -17.22
C THR A 102 -17.27 -1.76 -17.69
N ASP A 103 -16.87 -0.57 -17.25
CA ASP A 103 -15.59 0.07 -17.54
C ASP A 103 -15.07 0.83 -16.29
N THR A 104 -13.97 1.57 -16.44
CA THR A 104 -13.38 2.35 -15.35
C THR A 104 -13.94 3.77 -15.23
N GLY A 105 -15.06 4.05 -15.89
CA GLY A 105 -15.74 5.33 -15.86
C GLY A 105 -15.41 6.22 -17.05
N LYS A 106 -16.33 7.11 -17.38
CA LYS A 106 -16.23 8.07 -18.47
C LYS A 106 -16.29 9.48 -17.92
N ALA A 107 -15.22 10.23 -18.14
CA ALA A 107 -15.13 11.63 -17.76
C ALA A 107 -15.83 12.52 -18.80
N SER A 108 -16.46 13.57 -18.35
CA SER A 108 -16.95 14.72 -19.12
C SER A 108 -16.79 16.00 -18.29
N ASP A 109 -17.10 17.15 -18.85
CA ASP A 109 -16.95 18.45 -18.19
C ASP A 109 -15.51 18.62 -17.62
N ASP A 110 -14.54 18.33 -18.49
CA ASP A 110 -13.11 18.40 -18.16
C ASP A 110 -12.72 17.64 -16.87
N GLY A 111 -13.39 16.50 -16.59
CA GLY A 111 -13.09 15.65 -15.44
C GLY A 111 -13.84 16.02 -14.15
N ARG A 112 -14.83 16.91 -14.24
CA ARG A 112 -15.73 17.19 -13.11
C ARG A 112 -16.97 16.31 -13.07
N THR A 113 -17.30 15.64 -14.16
CA THR A 113 -18.42 14.71 -14.22
C THR A 113 -17.93 13.32 -14.64
N TRP A 114 -18.30 12.30 -13.87
CA TRP A 114 -17.92 10.91 -14.13
C TRP A 114 -19.16 10.01 -14.16
N THR A 115 -19.31 9.26 -15.24
CA THR A 115 -20.42 8.31 -15.44
C THR A 115 -19.91 6.89 -15.44
N PHE A 116 -20.61 6.02 -14.69
CA PHE A 116 -20.39 4.58 -14.65
C PHE A 116 -21.67 3.84 -14.98
N THR A 117 -21.53 2.74 -15.74
CA THR A 117 -22.65 1.84 -16.07
C THR A 117 -22.42 0.49 -15.39
N LEU A 118 -23.38 -0.01 -14.65
CA LEU A 118 -23.30 -1.29 -13.96
C LEU A 118 -23.42 -2.47 -14.93
N LYS A 119 -22.72 -3.56 -14.64
CA LYS A 119 -22.90 -4.85 -15.29
C LYS A 119 -24.31 -5.39 -15.06
N LYS A 120 -24.84 -6.19 -15.97
CA LYS A 120 -26.13 -6.86 -15.81
C LYS A 120 -26.02 -8.07 -14.87
N GLY A 121 -27.12 -8.39 -14.18
CA GLY A 121 -27.24 -9.59 -13.37
C GLY A 121 -26.52 -9.54 -12.02
N LEU A 122 -26.12 -8.36 -11.56
CA LEU A 122 -25.52 -8.17 -10.24
C LEU A 122 -26.56 -8.42 -9.13
N LYS A 123 -26.19 -9.21 -8.13
CA LYS A 123 -27.05 -9.55 -7.00
C LYS A 123 -26.34 -9.44 -5.68
N PHE A 124 -27.08 -9.09 -4.66
CA PHE A 124 -26.69 -9.27 -3.27
C PHE A 124 -26.80 -10.74 -2.82
N SER A 125 -26.28 -11.03 -1.64
CA SER A 125 -26.29 -12.38 -1.04
C SER A 125 -27.68 -12.88 -0.63
N ASP A 126 -28.66 -12.00 -0.53
CA ASP A 126 -30.07 -12.34 -0.34
C ASP A 126 -30.83 -12.59 -1.64
N GLY A 127 -30.15 -12.41 -2.79
CA GLY A 127 -30.72 -12.61 -4.12
C GLY A 127 -31.35 -11.37 -4.74
N SER A 128 -31.47 -10.26 -4.00
CA SER A 128 -31.98 -8.98 -4.53
C SER A 128 -31.00 -8.37 -5.53
N ALA A 129 -31.52 -7.58 -6.49
CA ALA A 129 -30.70 -6.95 -7.54
C ALA A 129 -29.89 -5.78 -6.95
N ILE A 130 -28.64 -5.64 -7.38
CA ILE A 130 -27.83 -4.46 -7.10
C ILE A 130 -28.10 -3.41 -8.16
N THR A 131 -28.44 -2.19 -7.72
CA THR A 131 -28.70 -1.03 -8.57
C THR A 131 -27.77 0.14 -8.26
N SER A 132 -27.78 1.15 -9.10
CA SER A 132 -27.07 2.42 -8.90
C SER A 132 -27.47 3.13 -7.59
N ALA A 133 -28.74 3.04 -7.19
CA ALA A 133 -29.24 3.62 -5.93
C ALA A 133 -28.54 3.01 -4.71
N HIS A 134 -28.24 1.72 -4.70
CA HIS A 134 -27.53 1.08 -3.61
C HIS A 134 -26.07 1.56 -3.48
N ILE A 135 -25.42 1.91 -4.61
CA ILE A 135 -24.08 2.50 -4.57
C ILE A 135 -24.15 3.93 -4.06
N LYS A 136 -25.13 4.73 -4.54
CA LYS A 136 -25.39 6.07 -4.02
C LYS A 136 -25.58 6.05 -2.52
N HIS A 137 -26.42 5.17 -2.01
CA HIS A 137 -26.65 5.00 -0.58
C HIS A 137 -25.37 4.63 0.16
N GLY A 138 -24.56 3.67 -0.35
CA GLY A 138 -23.27 3.29 0.21
C GLY A 138 -22.30 4.47 0.36
N VAL A 139 -22.22 5.34 -0.67
CA VAL A 139 -21.41 6.57 -0.60
C VAL A 139 -21.99 7.57 0.39
N GLU A 140 -23.27 7.85 0.31
CA GLU A 140 -23.96 8.85 1.17
C GLU A 140 -23.86 8.48 2.66
N ARG A 141 -24.03 7.20 3.00
CA ARG A 141 -23.96 6.74 4.40
C ARG A 141 -22.59 6.95 5.04
N SER A 142 -21.50 6.95 4.23
CA SER A 142 -20.16 7.21 4.75
C SER A 142 -19.97 8.59 5.36
N PHE A 143 -20.85 9.54 5.05
CA PHE A 143 -20.83 10.90 5.63
C PHE A 143 -21.47 10.94 7.03
N ALA A 144 -22.22 9.91 7.43
CA ALA A 144 -22.86 9.91 8.74
C ALA A 144 -21.81 9.88 9.87
N PRO A 145 -21.95 10.74 10.91
CA PRO A 145 -21.01 10.78 12.03
C PRO A 145 -20.81 9.43 12.74
N ALA A 146 -21.87 8.62 12.83
CA ALA A 146 -21.84 7.28 13.41
C ALA A 146 -20.98 6.28 12.59
N LEU A 147 -20.69 6.61 11.33
CA LEU A 147 -19.90 5.80 10.40
C LEU A 147 -18.55 6.47 10.05
N SER A 148 -18.06 7.33 10.93
CA SER A 148 -16.72 7.93 10.79
C SER A 148 -15.61 6.88 10.88
N GLY A 149 -14.45 7.19 10.30
CA GLY A 149 -13.23 6.37 10.36
C GLY A 149 -12.82 5.73 9.04
N GLY A 150 -13.65 5.74 7.99
CA GLY A 150 -13.27 5.30 6.65
C GLY A 150 -12.50 6.34 5.84
N LEU A 151 -12.00 5.95 4.67
CA LEU A 151 -11.34 6.86 3.74
C LEU A 151 -12.31 7.92 3.22
N GLY A 152 -11.90 9.19 3.26
CA GLY A 152 -12.77 10.33 3.06
C GLY A 152 -12.52 11.18 1.82
N TYR A 153 -11.70 10.76 0.87
CA TYR A 153 -11.35 11.55 -0.33
C TYR A 153 -12.57 12.09 -1.09
N HIS A 154 -13.59 11.26 -1.27
CA HIS A 154 -14.83 11.64 -1.96
C HIS A 154 -15.59 12.76 -1.26
N LYS A 155 -15.45 12.91 0.07
CA LYS A 155 -16.15 13.93 0.86
C LYS A 155 -15.73 15.34 0.49
N SER A 156 -14.46 15.55 0.15
CA SER A 156 -13.93 16.84 -0.30
C SER A 156 -14.01 17.04 -1.82
N LEU A 157 -14.30 15.98 -2.58
CA LEU A 157 -14.35 16.01 -4.04
C LEU A 157 -15.77 16.14 -4.59
N LEU A 158 -16.78 15.56 -3.93
CA LEU A 158 -18.17 15.67 -4.40
C LEU A 158 -18.71 17.10 -4.24
N ALA A 159 -19.34 17.62 -5.27
CA ALA A 159 -19.90 18.97 -5.27
C ALA A 159 -21.03 19.07 -4.22
N GLY A 160 -21.05 20.15 -3.44
CA GLY A 160 -22.09 20.40 -2.44
C GLY A 160 -22.13 19.40 -1.29
N ALA A 161 -21.05 18.64 -1.07
CA ALA A 161 -20.98 17.68 0.03
C ALA A 161 -20.56 18.29 1.37
N GLU A 162 -20.18 19.57 1.39
CA GLU A 162 -19.80 20.28 2.62
C GLU A 162 -20.97 20.30 3.60
N GLY A 163 -20.70 19.86 4.84
CA GLY A 163 -21.72 19.80 5.91
C GLY A 163 -22.78 18.71 5.76
N TYR A 164 -22.71 17.87 4.73
CA TYR A 164 -23.61 16.74 4.59
C TYR A 164 -23.36 15.69 5.67
N GLN A 165 -24.42 15.18 6.30
CA GLN A 165 -24.36 14.28 7.47
C GLN A 165 -24.91 12.88 7.18
N GLY A 166 -24.99 12.49 5.90
CA GLY A 166 -25.51 11.19 5.50
C GLY A 166 -27.02 11.15 5.25
N PRO A 167 -27.52 10.02 4.73
CA PRO A 167 -28.92 9.91 4.26
C PRO A 167 -29.93 9.66 5.37
N TYR A 168 -29.51 9.34 6.58
CA TYR A 168 -30.41 8.92 7.66
C TYR A 168 -31.33 10.03 8.19
N SER A 169 -31.07 11.29 7.80
CA SER A 169 -31.98 12.42 8.04
C SER A 169 -32.97 12.67 6.90
N GLY A 170 -32.94 11.85 5.84
CA GLY A 170 -33.76 12.02 4.63
C GLY A 170 -33.17 12.99 3.59
N ALA A 171 -31.97 13.55 3.85
CA ALA A 171 -31.28 14.37 2.86
C ALA A 171 -30.39 13.51 1.95
N HIS A 172 -30.30 13.90 0.67
CA HIS A 172 -29.48 13.23 -0.33
C HIS A 172 -28.57 14.22 -1.06
N LEU A 173 -27.38 13.73 -1.51
CA LEU A 173 -26.46 14.50 -2.32
C LEU A 173 -26.96 14.62 -3.77
N SER A 174 -27.21 15.83 -4.23
CA SER A 174 -27.55 16.09 -5.64
C SER A 174 -26.39 15.83 -6.60
N SER A 175 -25.16 15.82 -6.09
CA SER A 175 -23.95 15.51 -6.88
C SER A 175 -23.78 14.02 -7.19
N ILE A 176 -24.68 13.16 -6.72
CA ILE A 176 -24.71 11.74 -7.08
C ILE A 176 -26.06 11.46 -7.71
N GLU A 177 -26.08 11.29 -9.03
CA GLU A 177 -27.31 11.00 -9.77
C GLU A 177 -27.41 9.52 -10.13
N THR A 178 -28.62 9.00 -10.09
CA THR A 178 -28.96 7.61 -10.49
C THR A 178 -30.13 7.69 -11.47
N PRO A 179 -29.87 8.09 -12.75
CA PRO A 179 -30.93 8.33 -13.73
C PRO A 179 -31.72 7.06 -14.10
N ASP A 180 -31.08 5.90 -13.91
CA ASP A 180 -31.70 4.59 -14.04
C ASP A 180 -31.01 3.56 -13.10
N GLU A 181 -31.53 2.33 -13.03
CA GLU A 181 -31.01 1.27 -12.14
C GLU A 181 -29.54 0.87 -12.41
N SER A 182 -29.02 1.17 -13.60
CA SER A 182 -27.68 0.76 -14.03
C SER A 182 -26.69 1.91 -14.16
N THR A 183 -27.13 3.15 -14.16
CA THR A 183 -26.28 4.32 -14.40
C THR A 183 -26.11 5.15 -13.12
N ILE A 184 -24.87 5.47 -12.80
CA ILE A 184 -24.55 6.41 -11.73
C ILE A 184 -23.62 7.49 -12.24
N VAL A 185 -23.91 8.75 -11.88
CA VAL A 185 -23.15 9.93 -12.28
C VAL A 185 -22.68 10.67 -11.04
N PHE A 186 -21.42 11.04 -11.03
CA PHE A 186 -20.79 11.83 -9.96
C PHE A 186 -20.41 13.20 -10.50
N HIS A 187 -20.81 14.25 -9.80
CA HIS A 187 -20.40 15.63 -10.06
C HIS A 187 -19.40 16.08 -9.00
N LEU A 188 -18.21 16.45 -9.43
CA LEU A 188 -17.11 16.83 -8.57
C LEU A 188 -17.02 18.38 -8.45
N ALA A 189 -16.61 18.85 -7.30
CA ALA A 189 -16.35 20.27 -7.03
C ALA A 189 -15.17 20.82 -7.89
N ARG A 190 -14.25 19.93 -8.28
CA ARG A 190 -13.12 20.25 -9.16
C ARG A 190 -12.79 19.04 -10.03
N ALA A 191 -12.06 19.28 -11.14
CA ALA A 191 -11.53 18.22 -11.99
C ALA A 191 -10.62 17.27 -11.19
N PHE A 192 -10.79 15.97 -11.38
CA PHE A 192 -9.99 14.97 -10.66
C PHE A 192 -9.81 13.69 -11.51
N GLY A 193 -8.64 13.54 -12.13
CA GLY A 193 -8.33 12.43 -13.04
C GLY A 193 -8.21 11.07 -12.33
N ASP A 194 -7.90 11.05 -11.05
CA ASP A 194 -7.83 9.83 -10.23
C ASP A 194 -9.19 9.35 -9.68
N TRP A 195 -10.31 9.96 -10.09
CA TRP A 195 -11.62 9.53 -9.61
C TRP A 195 -11.91 8.04 -9.77
N PRO A 196 -11.46 7.36 -10.86
CA PRO A 196 -11.59 5.91 -10.99
C PRO A 196 -10.91 5.09 -9.88
N TRP A 197 -9.84 5.62 -9.25
CA TRP A 197 -9.21 5.02 -8.08
C TRP A 197 -9.99 5.28 -6.79
N ILE A 198 -10.66 6.43 -6.71
CA ILE A 198 -11.49 6.78 -5.55
C ILE A 198 -12.72 5.88 -5.47
N VAL A 199 -13.37 5.61 -6.60
CA VAL A 199 -14.53 4.72 -6.63
C VAL A 199 -14.17 3.23 -6.46
N ALA A 200 -12.88 2.90 -6.36
CA ALA A 200 -12.36 1.60 -5.93
C ALA A 200 -12.27 1.48 -4.40
N GLN A 201 -12.51 2.55 -3.65
CA GLN A 201 -12.46 2.54 -2.18
C GLN A 201 -13.73 1.92 -1.57
N PRO A 202 -13.66 1.41 -0.33
CA PRO A 202 -14.77 0.68 0.30
C PRO A 202 -16.10 1.42 0.32
N ALA A 203 -16.12 2.74 0.55
CA ALA A 203 -17.34 3.54 0.61
C ALA A 203 -18.22 3.46 -0.66
N PHE A 204 -17.64 3.05 -1.80
CA PHE A 204 -18.36 2.87 -3.06
C PHE A 204 -18.92 1.46 -3.25
N SER A 205 -18.98 0.67 -2.19
CA SER A 205 -19.70 -0.60 -2.19
C SER A 205 -21.21 -0.37 -2.12
N PRO A 206 -22.02 -1.16 -2.84
CA PRO A 206 -23.47 -1.08 -2.73
C PRO A 206 -23.93 -1.53 -1.34
N VAL A 207 -24.82 -0.76 -0.73
CA VAL A 207 -25.48 -1.06 0.52
C VAL A 207 -26.98 -0.88 0.31
N PRO A 208 -27.84 -1.86 0.69
CA PRO A 208 -29.28 -1.69 0.59
C PRO A 208 -29.77 -0.54 1.47
N GLU A 209 -30.74 0.22 0.97
CA GLU A 209 -31.45 1.21 1.78
C GLU A 209 -32.16 0.54 2.98
N GLY A 210 -32.20 1.22 4.12
CA GLY A 210 -32.77 0.67 5.35
C GLY A 210 -31.79 -0.17 6.16
N ASP A 211 -30.50 -0.11 5.85
CA ASP A 211 -29.46 -0.66 6.70
C ASP A 211 -29.46 -0.02 8.10
N ASP A 212 -29.03 -0.80 9.09
CA ASP A 212 -28.80 -0.28 10.45
C ASP A 212 -27.30 -0.03 10.67
N PRO A 213 -26.85 1.24 10.77
CA PRO A 213 -25.44 1.58 10.98
C PRO A 213 -24.82 0.94 12.23
N ALA A 214 -25.62 0.56 13.23
CA ALA A 214 -25.11 -0.04 14.46
C ALA A 214 -24.72 -1.51 14.27
N THR A 215 -25.39 -2.24 13.40
CA THR A 215 -25.25 -3.68 13.25
C THR A 215 -24.66 -4.12 11.91
N TYR A 216 -24.66 -3.25 10.88
CA TYR A 216 -24.23 -3.58 9.52
C TYR A 216 -22.80 -4.14 9.45
N SER A 217 -21.91 -3.71 10.34
CA SER A 217 -20.52 -4.17 10.38
C SER A 217 -20.37 -5.68 10.56
N HIS A 218 -21.35 -6.33 11.23
CA HIS A 218 -21.30 -7.75 11.57
C HIS A 218 -22.34 -8.60 10.81
N ALA A 219 -23.27 -7.95 10.11
CA ALA A 219 -24.29 -8.60 9.31
C ALA A 219 -24.53 -7.88 7.97
N PRO A 220 -23.47 -7.60 7.17
CA PRO A 220 -23.64 -6.93 5.90
C PRO A 220 -24.34 -7.84 4.88
N ILE A 221 -25.15 -7.25 4.00
CA ILE A 221 -25.64 -7.95 2.82
C ILE A 221 -24.54 -7.86 1.76
N ALA A 222 -23.91 -9.00 1.46
CA ALA A 222 -22.72 -9.07 0.65
C ALA A 222 -23.00 -8.89 -0.85
N SER A 223 -22.11 -8.22 -1.56
CA SER A 223 -22.08 -8.14 -3.03
C SER A 223 -20.94 -8.94 -3.65
N GLY A 224 -20.01 -9.43 -2.83
CA GLY A 224 -18.85 -10.21 -3.22
C GLY A 224 -19.07 -11.72 -3.21
N PRO A 225 -18.00 -12.51 -3.47
CA PRO A 225 -18.08 -13.96 -3.57
C PRO A 225 -18.36 -14.69 -2.26
N TYR A 226 -18.22 -14.01 -1.13
CA TYR A 226 -18.47 -14.57 0.20
C TYR A 226 -19.43 -13.70 0.99
N GLN A 227 -20.07 -14.31 1.98
CA GLN A 227 -20.94 -13.69 2.98
C GLN A 227 -20.57 -14.20 4.36
N ILE A 228 -20.88 -13.46 5.41
CA ILE A 228 -20.69 -13.90 6.78
C ILE A 228 -21.64 -15.07 7.05
N ASP A 229 -21.09 -16.18 7.53
CA ASP A 229 -21.84 -17.35 8.00
C ASP A 229 -22.00 -17.34 9.51
N GLN A 230 -20.89 -17.08 10.22
CA GLN A 230 -20.87 -17.01 11.68
C GLN A 230 -19.98 -15.87 12.14
N TYR A 231 -20.45 -15.14 13.13
CA TYR A 231 -19.70 -14.13 13.85
C TYR A 231 -19.68 -14.46 15.34
N LYS A 232 -18.49 -14.72 15.89
CA LYS A 232 -18.26 -14.95 17.33
C LYS A 232 -17.32 -13.86 17.82
N GLN A 233 -17.89 -12.86 18.48
CA GLN A 233 -17.17 -11.68 18.95
C GLN A 233 -15.87 -12.03 19.68
N GLY A 234 -14.77 -11.38 19.29
CA GLY A 234 -13.44 -11.57 19.89
C GLY A 234 -12.81 -12.94 19.65
N SER A 235 -13.43 -13.83 18.89
CA SER A 235 -12.97 -15.20 18.68
C SER A 235 -12.81 -15.55 17.20
N SER A 236 -13.89 -15.50 16.41
CA SER A 236 -13.81 -15.89 15.01
C SER A 236 -14.92 -15.32 14.14
N ILE A 237 -14.61 -15.14 12.85
CA ILE A 237 -15.58 -14.82 11.80
C ILE A 237 -15.41 -15.83 10.69
N THR A 238 -16.48 -16.54 10.33
CA THR A 238 -16.47 -17.49 9.23
C THR A 238 -17.26 -16.91 8.05
N LEU A 239 -16.61 -16.90 6.88
CA LEU A 239 -17.22 -16.57 5.60
C LEU A 239 -17.50 -17.84 4.83
N LYS A 240 -18.69 -17.94 4.22
CA LYS A 240 -19.08 -18.97 3.25
C LYS A 240 -19.34 -18.36 1.88
N ARG A 241 -19.38 -19.18 0.86
CA ARG A 241 -19.71 -18.73 -0.50
C ARG A 241 -21.06 -18.04 -0.55
N ASN A 242 -21.11 -16.90 -1.26
CA ASN A 242 -22.36 -16.25 -1.64
C ASN A 242 -22.97 -16.98 -2.83
N PRO A 243 -24.16 -17.62 -2.69
CA PRO A 243 -24.75 -18.42 -3.78
C PRO A 243 -25.25 -17.57 -4.95
N HIS A 244 -25.38 -16.26 -4.78
CA HIS A 244 -25.85 -15.32 -5.80
C HIS A 244 -24.73 -14.56 -6.51
N TRP A 245 -23.47 -14.75 -6.08
CA TRP A 245 -22.32 -14.23 -6.81
C TRP A 245 -22.04 -15.05 -8.07
N SER A 246 -21.75 -14.35 -9.19
CA SER A 246 -21.40 -15.00 -10.45
C SER A 246 -20.01 -14.60 -10.92
N LYS A 247 -19.22 -15.60 -11.28
CA LYS A 247 -17.91 -15.45 -11.92
C LYS A 247 -18.01 -14.70 -13.25
N ASP A 248 -19.13 -14.79 -13.97
CA ASP A 248 -19.35 -14.11 -15.25
C ASP A 248 -19.35 -12.58 -15.12
N THR A 249 -19.66 -12.06 -13.92
CA THR A 249 -19.62 -10.64 -13.63
C THR A 249 -18.34 -10.17 -12.95
N ASP A 250 -17.45 -11.10 -12.56
CA ASP A 250 -16.25 -10.82 -11.76
C ASP A 250 -15.00 -11.49 -12.35
N SER A 251 -14.22 -10.74 -13.09
CA SER A 251 -12.96 -11.21 -13.69
C SER A 251 -11.77 -11.18 -12.71
N ILE A 252 -11.96 -10.63 -11.50
CA ILE A 252 -10.87 -10.35 -10.58
C ILE A 252 -10.73 -11.44 -9.51
N ARG A 253 -11.82 -11.80 -8.83
CA ARG A 253 -11.80 -12.73 -7.71
C ARG A 253 -11.96 -14.15 -8.20
N LEU A 254 -11.05 -15.05 -7.78
CA LEU A 254 -11.12 -16.46 -8.14
C LEU A 254 -12.13 -17.24 -7.27
N ALA A 255 -12.35 -16.77 -6.04
CA ALA A 255 -13.26 -17.37 -5.07
C ALA A 255 -13.04 -18.88 -4.90
N LEU A 256 -11.80 -19.31 -4.70
CA LEU A 256 -11.41 -20.73 -4.70
C LEU A 256 -11.83 -21.49 -3.43
N PRO A 257 -11.58 -21.01 -2.18
CA PRO A 257 -11.97 -21.72 -0.97
C PRO A 257 -13.49 -21.85 -0.82
N ASP A 258 -13.94 -22.87 -0.10
CA ASP A 258 -15.34 -22.97 0.31
C ASP A 258 -15.65 -22.00 1.45
N THR A 259 -14.70 -21.88 2.40
CA THR A 259 -14.80 -20.97 3.53
C THR A 259 -13.49 -20.24 3.83
N PHE A 260 -13.61 -19.06 4.43
CA PHE A 260 -12.54 -18.39 5.15
C PHE A 260 -12.94 -18.26 6.62
N THR A 261 -12.02 -18.59 7.53
CA THR A 261 -12.22 -18.38 8.96
C THR A 261 -11.16 -17.42 9.50
N PHE A 262 -11.57 -16.24 9.94
CA PHE A 262 -10.71 -15.33 10.69
C PHE A 262 -10.65 -15.81 12.14
N SER A 263 -9.46 -16.15 12.60
CA SER A 263 -9.17 -16.45 14.01
C SER A 263 -8.68 -15.16 14.65
N LEU A 264 -9.53 -14.55 15.47
CA LEU A 264 -9.33 -13.21 16.03
C LEU A 264 -8.52 -13.24 17.33
N GLY A 265 -7.90 -12.10 17.69
CA GLY A 265 -7.18 -11.92 18.95
C GLY A 265 -5.97 -12.85 19.11
N GLN A 266 -5.38 -13.30 18.01
CA GLN A 266 -4.21 -14.17 18.05
C GLN A 266 -2.95 -13.35 18.37
N ASP A 267 -2.16 -13.80 19.33
CA ASP A 267 -0.84 -13.22 19.55
C ASP A 267 0.05 -13.40 18.32
N GLU A 268 0.69 -12.31 17.85
CA GLU A 268 1.49 -12.30 16.62
C GLU A 268 2.66 -13.30 16.67
N THR A 269 3.31 -13.46 17.84
CA THR A 269 4.42 -14.40 18.00
C THR A 269 3.91 -15.83 17.94
N THR A 270 2.79 -16.12 18.59
CA THR A 270 2.13 -17.43 18.57
C THR A 270 1.68 -17.79 17.16
N SER A 271 1.08 -16.86 16.42
CA SER A 271 0.68 -17.04 15.03
C SER A 271 1.86 -17.37 14.13
N ALA A 272 2.97 -16.65 14.27
CA ALA A 272 4.18 -16.92 13.51
C ALA A 272 4.77 -18.31 13.86
N GLN A 273 4.81 -18.69 15.12
CA GLN A 273 5.30 -20.01 15.55
C GLN A 273 4.45 -21.16 15.00
N ARG A 274 3.11 -21.03 15.01
CA ARG A 274 2.18 -21.99 14.41
C ARG A 274 2.46 -22.16 12.91
N LEU A 275 2.62 -21.06 12.18
CA LEU A 275 2.90 -21.08 10.74
C LEU A 275 4.33 -21.58 10.43
N ILE A 276 5.33 -21.33 11.29
CA ILE A 276 6.67 -21.92 11.16
C ILE A 276 6.61 -23.42 11.32
N ALA A 277 5.87 -23.92 12.32
CA ALA A 277 5.69 -25.35 12.60
C ALA A 277 4.93 -26.09 11.48
N ASP A 278 4.03 -25.42 10.79
CA ASP A 278 3.32 -25.94 9.60
C ASP A 278 2.67 -27.31 9.84
N SER A 279 1.91 -27.46 10.90
CA SER A 279 1.35 -28.75 11.34
C SER A 279 -0.18 -28.73 11.41
N GLY A 280 -0.81 -29.88 11.14
CA GLY A 280 -2.26 -30.05 11.23
C GLY A 280 -3.03 -29.06 10.35
N GLU A 281 -3.99 -28.37 10.94
CA GLU A 281 -4.84 -27.38 10.28
C GLU A 281 -4.08 -26.09 9.89
N ASP A 282 -2.97 -25.80 10.57
CA ASP A 282 -2.17 -24.60 10.29
C ASP A 282 -1.48 -24.65 8.91
N ARG A 283 -1.43 -25.81 8.27
CA ARG A 283 -1.04 -25.90 6.85
C ARG A 283 -1.95 -25.12 5.93
N ASN A 284 -3.23 -25.01 6.26
CA ASN A 284 -4.21 -24.23 5.51
C ASN A 284 -4.47 -22.86 6.15
N ALA A 285 -3.50 -22.33 6.89
CA ALA A 285 -3.60 -21.03 7.52
C ALA A 285 -2.59 -20.03 6.96
N PHE A 286 -2.87 -18.75 7.12
CA PHE A 286 -1.92 -17.68 6.86
C PHE A 286 -2.11 -16.51 7.83
N GLY A 287 -1.04 -15.74 8.06
CA GLY A 287 -1.07 -14.55 8.89
C GLY A 287 -1.60 -13.33 8.14
N ALA A 288 -2.52 -12.59 8.75
CA ALA A 288 -2.91 -11.27 8.29
C ALA A 288 -2.01 -10.17 8.87
N ASP A 289 -1.30 -10.47 9.96
CA ASP A 289 -0.35 -9.56 10.59
C ASP A 289 1.05 -9.75 9.99
N ARG A 290 1.81 -8.67 9.98
CA ARG A 290 3.20 -8.68 9.47
C ARG A 290 4.12 -9.46 10.40
N VAL A 291 5.01 -10.23 9.82
CA VAL A 291 6.08 -10.90 10.57
C VAL A 291 7.05 -9.84 11.12
N SER A 292 7.25 -9.81 12.43
CA SER A 292 8.16 -8.85 13.07
C SER A 292 9.64 -9.15 12.76
N ALA A 293 10.54 -8.19 13.01
CA ALA A 293 11.97 -8.36 12.79
C ALA A 293 12.55 -9.57 13.55
N ALA A 294 12.11 -9.81 14.80
CA ALA A 294 12.53 -10.95 15.60
C ALA A 294 12.08 -12.28 15.01
N GLN A 295 10.85 -12.33 14.48
CA GLN A 295 10.29 -13.52 13.84
C GLN A 295 10.90 -13.76 12.46
N LEU A 296 11.22 -12.70 11.69
CA LEU A 296 11.94 -12.82 10.41
C LEU A 296 13.29 -13.54 10.59
N ALA A 297 14.00 -13.30 11.69
CA ALA A 297 15.24 -14.02 11.99
C ALA A 297 14.98 -15.53 12.18
N GLN A 298 13.90 -15.91 12.89
CA GLN A 298 13.51 -17.31 13.07
C GLN A 298 13.10 -17.98 11.75
N VAL A 299 12.28 -17.29 10.95
CA VAL A 299 11.87 -17.76 9.62
C VAL A 299 13.08 -17.96 8.71
N SER A 300 14.04 -17.03 8.74
CA SER A 300 15.27 -17.12 7.92
C SER A 300 16.16 -18.29 8.29
N ALA A 301 16.12 -18.74 9.55
CA ALA A 301 16.85 -19.90 10.04
C ALA A 301 16.16 -21.25 9.71
N ASN A 302 14.92 -21.22 9.21
CA ASN A 302 14.14 -22.40 8.86
C ASN A 302 13.79 -22.39 7.36
N GLU A 303 14.47 -23.21 6.56
CA GLU A 303 14.31 -23.23 5.09
C GLU A 303 12.86 -23.53 4.64
N SER A 304 12.15 -24.40 5.36
CA SER A 304 10.73 -24.68 5.06
C SER A 304 9.85 -23.45 5.32
N ALA A 305 10.04 -22.76 6.43
CA ALA A 305 9.29 -21.54 6.73
C ALA A 305 9.68 -20.40 5.78
N LYS A 306 10.97 -20.26 5.46
CA LYS A 306 11.48 -19.25 4.52
C LYS A 306 10.87 -19.39 3.12
N SER A 307 10.66 -20.61 2.63
CA SER A 307 10.01 -20.84 1.33
C SER A 307 8.53 -20.45 1.30
N ARG A 308 7.91 -20.25 2.47
CA ARG A 308 6.50 -19.87 2.66
C ARG A 308 6.35 -18.42 3.14
N LEU A 309 7.44 -17.66 3.19
CA LEU A 309 7.43 -16.24 3.49
C LEU A 309 7.19 -15.44 2.21
N ALA A 310 6.06 -14.77 2.12
CA ALA A 310 5.80 -13.81 1.07
C ALA A 310 6.20 -12.41 1.55
N THR A 311 7.15 -11.80 0.85
CA THR A 311 7.66 -10.45 1.15
C THR A 311 7.44 -9.57 -0.06
N SER A 312 7.03 -8.32 0.16
CA SER A 312 6.91 -7.35 -0.94
C SER A 312 8.26 -7.20 -1.68
N PRO A 313 8.26 -7.26 -3.03
CA PRO A 313 9.49 -7.30 -3.83
C PRO A 313 10.39 -6.08 -3.59
N GLU A 314 9.78 -4.91 -3.58
CA GLU A 314 10.35 -3.66 -3.12
C GLU A 314 9.52 -3.18 -1.93
N GLY A 315 10.10 -2.37 -1.04
CA GLY A 315 9.33 -1.83 0.09
C GLY A 315 8.19 -0.93 -0.41
N GLY A 316 7.00 -1.05 0.18
CA GLY A 316 5.84 -0.23 -0.16
C GLY A 316 5.73 1.03 0.70
N PRO A 317 5.39 0.93 2.00
CA PRO A 317 5.25 2.10 2.88
C PRO A 317 6.55 2.88 3.05
N LEU A 318 6.46 4.21 2.98
CA LEU A 318 7.57 5.14 3.20
C LEU A 318 7.74 5.44 4.69
N ALA A 319 8.91 5.16 5.25
CA ALA A 319 9.37 5.76 6.51
C ALA A 319 10.19 7.01 6.17
N PHE A 320 9.93 8.13 6.84
CA PHE A 320 10.55 9.39 6.51
C PHE A 320 10.84 10.27 7.74
N LEU A 321 11.77 11.20 7.56
CA LEU A 321 12.06 12.29 8.48
C LEU A 321 11.46 13.58 7.91
N ALA A 322 10.40 14.09 8.50
CA ALA A 322 9.90 15.42 8.20
C ALA A 322 10.80 16.47 8.88
N ILE A 323 11.15 17.50 8.14
CA ILE A 323 11.90 18.66 8.66
C ILE A 323 10.93 19.83 8.69
N ASN A 324 10.57 20.32 9.86
CA ASN A 324 9.70 21.47 10.00
C ASN A 324 10.37 22.72 9.39
N VAL A 325 9.98 23.07 8.16
CA VAL A 325 10.64 24.15 7.40
C VAL A 325 10.42 25.53 8.01
N GLN A 326 9.43 25.71 8.88
CA GLN A 326 9.20 26.96 9.59
C GLN A 326 10.24 27.17 10.69
N ARG A 327 10.78 26.10 11.27
CA ARG A 327 11.79 26.14 12.33
C ARG A 327 13.21 25.90 11.79
N VAL A 328 13.37 25.04 10.79
CA VAL A 328 14.62 24.78 10.07
C VAL A 328 14.52 25.42 8.68
N SER A 329 14.46 26.76 8.64
CA SER A 329 14.17 27.53 7.42
C SER A 329 15.32 27.54 6.40
N ASP A 330 16.58 27.40 6.84
CA ASP A 330 17.75 27.40 5.95
C ASP A 330 17.81 26.07 5.17
N VAL A 331 17.62 26.15 3.86
CA VAL A 331 17.67 24.98 2.96
C VAL A 331 19.01 24.24 2.99
N ASN A 332 20.14 24.93 3.24
CA ASN A 332 21.44 24.28 3.34
C ASN A 332 21.57 23.48 4.64
N VAL A 333 20.92 23.91 5.72
CA VAL A 333 20.82 23.09 6.95
C VAL A 333 19.97 21.85 6.68
N ARG A 334 18.85 21.98 5.96
CA ARG A 334 18.02 20.81 5.58
C ARG A 334 18.79 19.85 4.66
N LYS A 335 19.57 20.38 3.69
CA LYS A 335 20.45 19.56 2.84
C LYS A 335 21.55 18.87 3.64
N ALA A 336 22.10 19.55 4.64
CA ALA A 336 23.07 18.94 5.57
C ALA A 336 22.45 17.79 6.36
N ILE A 337 21.23 17.96 6.89
CA ILE A 337 20.46 16.90 7.55
C ILE A 337 20.27 15.72 6.60
N ALA A 338 19.87 15.97 5.35
CA ALA A 338 19.64 14.91 4.37
C ALA A 338 20.92 14.10 4.05
N HIS A 339 22.06 14.78 3.85
CA HIS A 339 23.36 14.11 3.63
C HIS A 339 23.89 13.42 4.90
N ALA A 340 23.57 13.93 6.10
CA ALA A 340 24.01 13.34 7.34
C ALA A 340 23.36 11.98 7.64
N VAL A 341 22.08 11.81 7.25
CA VAL A 341 21.32 10.61 7.58
C VAL A 341 21.90 9.37 6.89
N ASP A 342 22.36 8.40 7.68
CA ASP A 342 22.75 7.07 7.21
C ASP A 342 21.50 6.18 7.06
N LYS A 343 20.99 6.10 5.83
CA LYS A 343 19.84 5.26 5.50
C LYS A 343 20.12 3.77 5.68
N ALA A 344 21.40 3.33 5.58
CA ALA A 344 21.76 1.94 5.81
C ALA A 344 21.62 1.58 7.29
N ALA A 345 21.99 2.49 8.20
CA ALA A 345 21.75 2.33 9.63
C ALA A 345 20.26 2.25 9.97
N VAL A 346 19.43 3.08 9.30
CA VAL A 346 17.96 3.01 9.46
C VAL A 346 17.42 1.67 8.96
N VAL A 347 17.86 1.19 7.80
CA VAL A 347 17.47 -0.14 7.27
C VAL A 347 17.87 -1.25 8.22
N ALA A 348 19.09 -1.19 8.79
CA ALA A 348 19.54 -2.17 9.79
C ALA A 348 18.64 -2.17 11.04
N ALA A 349 18.25 -0.98 11.53
CA ALA A 349 17.35 -0.81 12.67
C ALA A 349 15.93 -1.39 12.41
N LEU A 350 15.52 -1.46 11.16
CA LEU A 350 14.23 -2.02 10.71
C LEU A 350 14.28 -3.53 10.38
N GLY A 351 15.39 -4.23 10.70
CA GLY A 351 15.54 -5.67 10.45
C GLY A 351 16.29 -6.00 9.15
N GLY A 352 17.07 -5.07 8.64
CA GLY A 352 17.90 -5.24 7.45
C GLY A 352 17.07 -5.33 6.16
N GLU A 353 17.64 -5.96 5.14
CA GLU A 353 17.02 -6.07 3.79
C GLU A 353 15.67 -6.81 3.77
N LEU A 354 15.39 -7.65 4.76
CA LEU A 354 14.08 -8.31 4.88
C LEU A 354 13.00 -7.38 5.40
N GLY A 355 13.36 -6.38 6.22
CA GLY A 355 12.43 -5.44 6.83
C GLY A 355 12.26 -4.14 6.07
N ALA A 356 13.28 -3.70 5.31
CA ALA A 356 13.26 -2.44 4.59
C ALA A 356 14.34 -2.35 3.51
N GLN A 357 14.24 -1.34 2.67
CA GLN A 357 15.31 -0.88 1.77
C GLN A 357 15.45 0.64 1.86
N ALA A 358 16.63 1.18 1.57
CA ALA A 358 16.87 2.63 1.61
C ALA A 358 15.93 3.35 0.63
N ALA A 359 15.29 4.42 1.11
CA ALA A 359 14.39 5.23 0.30
C ALA A 359 15.11 6.44 -0.32
N SER A 360 14.64 6.86 -1.49
CA SER A 360 15.21 8.02 -2.19
C SER A 360 14.15 8.97 -2.76
N THR A 361 12.91 8.53 -2.94
CA THR A 361 11.80 9.28 -3.54
C THR A 361 10.57 9.26 -2.63
N TYR A 362 9.68 10.22 -2.78
CA TYR A 362 8.41 10.26 -2.04
C TYR A 362 7.36 9.36 -2.68
N ILE A 363 7.35 9.28 -4.02
CA ILE A 363 6.55 8.27 -4.72
C ILE A 363 7.16 6.90 -4.45
N THR A 364 6.39 6.03 -3.79
CA THR A 364 6.86 4.74 -3.31
C THR A 364 6.91 3.67 -4.40
N PRO A 365 7.70 2.60 -4.23
CA PRO A 365 7.69 1.45 -5.13
C PRO A 365 6.29 0.86 -5.32
N GLY A 366 6.01 0.36 -6.53
CA GLY A 366 4.71 -0.17 -6.91
C GLY A 366 3.69 0.88 -7.38
N ILE A 367 3.99 2.18 -7.21
CA ILE A 367 3.14 3.27 -7.70
C ILE A 367 3.52 3.62 -9.15
N PRO A 368 2.54 3.68 -10.07
CA PRO A 368 2.78 4.04 -11.47
C PRO A 368 3.41 5.43 -11.62
N GLY A 369 4.36 5.55 -12.53
CA GLY A 369 5.06 6.81 -12.81
C GLY A 369 6.23 7.14 -11.88
N ARG A 370 6.51 6.33 -10.86
CA ARG A 370 7.69 6.52 -10.02
C ARG A 370 8.97 6.56 -10.85
N GLN A 371 9.83 7.53 -10.56
CA GLN A 371 11.18 7.64 -11.11
C GLN A 371 12.19 7.58 -9.96
N SER A 372 13.19 6.71 -10.09
CA SER A 372 14.24 6.59 -9.08
C SER A 372 15.30 7.68 -9.27
N TYR A 373 15.65 8.34 -8.18
CA TYR A 373 16.79 9.26 -8.06
C TYR A 373 17.29 9.24 -6.61
N ASP A 374 18.51 9.70 -6.35
CA ASP A 374 19.01 9.98 -5.01
C ASP A 374 19.77 11.30 -5.05
N LEU A 375 19.14 12.36 -4.55
CA LEU A 375 19.73 13.71 -4.50
C LEU A 375 20.68 13.88 -3.32
N TYR A 376 20.49 13.11 -2.26
CA TYR A 376 21.20 13.26 -1.00
C TYR A 376 21.70 11.91 -0.50
N PRO A 377 22.69 11.29 -1.22
CA PRO A 377 23.38 10.12 -0.70
C PRO A 377 24.05 10.47 0.63
N HIS A 378 24.17 9.49 1.52
CA HIS A 378 24.85 9.69 2.80
C HIS A 378 26.29 10.16 2.56
N ASP A 379 26.60 11.34 3.10
CA ASP A 379 27.92 11.97 3.06
C ASP A 379 28.09 12.90 4.27
N ALA A 380 28.65 12.37 5.34
CA ALA A 380 28.89 13.12 6.57
C ALA A 380 29.90 14.29 6.40
N ALA A 381 30.82 14.20 5.44
CA ALA A 381 31.75 15.28 5.14
C ALA A 381 31.04 16.44 4.45
N LYS A 382 30.18 16.14 3.47
CA LYS A 382 29.33 17.13 2.80
C LYS A 382 28.36 17.79 3.76
N ALA A 383 27.78 17.02 4.68
CA ALA A 383 26.92 17.57 5.73
C ALA A 383 27.66 18.60 6.58
N LYS A 384 28.87 18.29 7.05
CA LYS A 384 29.72 19.21 7.82
C LYS A 384 30.11 20.46 7.02
N GLU A 385 30.44 20.30 5.74
CA GLU A 385 30.72 21.42 4.83
C GLU A 385 29.55 22.40 4.76
N LEU A 386 28.32 21.89 4.57
CA LEU A 386 27.09 22.69 4.48
C LEU A 386 26.74 23.40 5.82
N LEU A 387 27.20 22.88 6.94
CA LEU A 387 27.03 23.46 8.27
C LEU A 387 28.12 24.46 8.64
N THR A 388 29.20 24.58 7.86
CA THR A 388 30.29 25.47 8.16
C THR A 388 29.82 26.93 8.27
N GLY A 389 30.13 27.58 9.40
CA GLY A 389 29.72 28.96 9.68
C GLY A 389 28.25 29.14 10.05
N LYS A 390 27.49 28.07 10.22
CA LYS A 390 26.09 28.11 10.64
C LYS A 390 25.97 27.76 12.12
N THR A 391 25.06 28.46 12.80
CA THR A 391 24.65 28.13 14.17
C THR A 391 23.29 27.46 14.11
N VAL A 392 23.25 26.16 14.38
CA VAL A 392 22.01 25.39 14.43
C VAL A 392 21.68 25.11 15.89
N PRO A 393 20.53 25.55 16.42
CA PRO A 393 20.08 25.19 17.76
C PRO A 393 19.95 23.69 17.94
N ALA A 394 19.89 23.20 19.17
CA ALA A 394 19.52 21.83 19.44
C ALA A 394 18.14 21.52 18.87
N LEU A 395 18.05 20.46 18.06
CA LEU A 395 16.85 20.06 17.34
C LEU A 395 16.02 19.09 18.18
N VAL A 396 14.72 19.26 18.22
CA VAL A 396 13.77 18.32 18.83
C VAL A 396 13.29 17.36 17.75
N LEU A 397 13.60 16.07 17.92
CA LEU A 397 13.13 14.98 17.05
C LEU A 397 11.95 14.26 17.71
N LEU A 398 10.76 14.57 17.24
CA LEU A 398 9.51 13.96 17.67
C LEU A 398 9.32 12.59 16.99
N THR A 399 8.90 11.59 17.77
CA THR A 399 8.54 10.26 17.25
C THR A 399 7.46 9.61 18.10
N ASP A 400 6.70 8.68 17.56
CA ASP A 400 5.86 7.83 18.40
C ASP A 400 6.72 6.84 19.19
N ASN A 401 6.15 6.26 20.26
CA ASN A 401 6.88 5.38 21.18
C ASN A 401 6.95 3.91 20.69
N GLY A 402 6.50 3.60 19.49
CA GLY A 402 6.63 2.29 18.88
C GLY A 402 8.08 1.87 18.71
N ALA A 403 8.36 0.57 18.86
CA ALA A 403 9.74 0.05 18.83
C ALA A 403 10.49 0.42 17.53
N ALA A 404 9.82 0.30 16.38
CA ALA A 404 10.40 0.64 15.07
C ALA A 404 10.67 2.15 14.94
N SER A 405 9.75 2.99 15.40
CA SER A 405 9.88 4.44 15.35
C SER A 405 11.01 4.94 16.24
N LYS A 406 11.15 4.39 17.45
CA LYS A 406 12.28 4.69 18.34
C LYS A 406 13.62 4.26 17.74
N ALA A 407 13.69 3.05 17.17
CA ALA A 407 14.93 2.56 16.54
C ALA A 407 15.36 3.42 15.35
N MET A 408 14.40 3.88 14.52
CA MET A 408 14.68 4.85 13.45
C MET A 408 15.17 6.18 14.00
N ALA A 409 14.52 6.71 15.05
CA ALA A 409 14.91 8.00 15.66
C ALA A 409 16.31 7.94 16.24
N GLU A 410 16.69 6.83 16.88
CA GLU A 410 18.04 6.60 17.42
C GLU A 410 19.09 6.55 16.30
N ALA A 411 18.83 5.83 15.21
CA ALA A 411 19.73 5.76 14.04
C ALA A 411 19.91 7.12 13.37
N VAL A 412 18.81 7.88 13.18
CA VAL A 412 18.85 9.24 12.64
C VAL A 412 19.58 10.18 13.61
N GLY A 413 19.26 10.14 14.91
CA GLY A 413 19.89 10.98 15.92
C GLY A 413 21.40 10.77 16.00
N GLN A 414 21.87 9.53 15.90
CA GLN A 414 23.30 9.20 15.86
C GLN A 414 23.96 9.78 14.60
N SER A 415 23.35 9.60 13.42
CA SER A 415 23.85 10.14 12.15
C SER A 415 23.98 11.67 12.18
N LEU A 416 22.98 12.37 12.73
CA LEU A 416 22.99 13.82 12.86
C LEU A 416 24.07 14.31 13.85
N LYS A 417 24.28 13.58 14.94
CA LYS A 417 25.34 13.87 15.92
C LYS A 417 26.72 13.73 15.30
N GLU A 418 26.96 12.73 14.48
CA GLU A 418 28.23 12.54 13.75
C GLU A 418 28.51 13.69 12.76
N ALA A 419 27.47 14.29 12.21
CA ALA A 419 27.57 15.50 11.40
C ALA A 419 27.76 16.80 12.21
N GLY A 420 27.70 16.74 13.56
CA GLY A 420 27.90 17.87 14.45
C GLY A 420 26.61 18.60 14.86
N LEU A 421 25.44 18.00 14.60
CA LEU A 421 24.15 18.52 15.05
C LEU A 421 23.79 17.96 16.44
N THR A 422 23.18 18.79 17.28
CA THR A 422 22.63 18.34 18.56
C THR A 422 21.15 18.01 18.40
N VAL A 423 20.76 16.79 18.81
CA VAL A 423 19.38 16.32 18.68
C VAL A 423 18.88 15.74 20.00
N THR A 424 17.69 16.16 20.41
CA THR A 424 16.94 15.56 21.54
C THR A 424 15.80 14.75 20.97
N ILE A 425 15.78 13.43 21.22
CA ILE A 425 14.71 12.54 20.78
C ILE A 425 13.60 12.54 21.81
N GLU A 426 12.37 12.81 21.37
CA GLU A 426 11.16 12.83 22.17
C GLU A 426 10.17 11.76 21.70
N PRO A 427 10.22 10.53 22.23
CA PRO A 427 9.22 9.49 21.98
C PRO A 427 7.97 9.80 22.80
N VAL A 428 6.82 9.84 22.13
CA VAL A 428 5.52 10.13 22.75
C VAL A 428 4.47 9.09 22.37
N GLU A 429 3.36 9.02 23.11
CA GLU A 429 2.22 8.19 22.72
C GLU A 429 1.67 8.62 21.35
N PRO A 430 1.11 7.67 20.53
CA PRO A 430 0.62 7.96 19.18
C PRO A 430 -0.39 9.11 19.11
N ASP A 431 -1.29 9.20 20.09
CA ASP A 431 -2.27 10.29 20.16
C ASP A 431 -1.57 11.63 20.41
N THR A 432 -0.55 11.67 21.28
CA THR A 432 0.27 12.87 21.54
C THR A 432 1.08 13.26 20.30
N PHE A 433 1.59 12.28 19.56
CA PHE A 433 2.25 12.55 18.27
C PHE A 433 1.29 13.23 17.30
N THR A 434 0.07 12.69 17.16
CA THR A 434 -0.96 13.25 16.30
C THR A 434 -1.35 14.65 16.73
N GLU A 435 -1.54 14.90 18.02
CA GLU A 435 -1.88 16.23 18.54
C GLU A 435 -0.76 17.25 18.23
N ARG A 436 0.51 16.86 18.36
CA ARG A 436 1.64 17.78 18.15
C ARG A 436 1.99 17.97 16.67
N ALA A 437 2.08 16.90 15.89
CA ALA A 437 2.57 16.93 14.52
C ALA A 437 1.48 17.25 13.49
N SER A 438 0.27 16.70 13.69
CA SER A 438 -0.84 16.76 12.73
C SER A 438 -1.82 17.90 13.03
N LYS A 439 -2.18 18.13 14.30
CA LYS A 439 -3.17 19.15 14.70
C LYS A 439 -2.53 20.41 15.26
N GLY A 440 -1.35 20.32 15.86
CA GLY A 440 -0.65 21.43 16.49
C GLY A 440 -0.13 22.47 15.51
N ASP A 441 0.42 23.56 16.04
CA ASP A 441 1.00 24.66 15.29
C ASP A 441 2.45 24.42 14.82
N GLY A 442 3.04 23.26 15.17
CA GLY A 442 4.42 22.88 14.83
C GLY A 442 5.49 23.55 15.70
N SER A 443 5.13 24.32 16.73
CA SER A 443 6.10 25.02 17.60
C SER A 443 6.94 24.09 18.49
N THR A 444 6.54 22.83 18.64
CA THR A 444 7.10 21.90 19.62
C THR A 444 8.10 20.87 19.05
N TYR A 445 8.38 20.89 17.74
CA TYR A 445 9.34 19.98 17.12
C TYR A 445 10.04 20.62 15.92
N ASP A 446 11.27 20.22 15.67
CA ASP A 446 12.08 20.61 14.51
C ASP A 446 12.09 19.49 13.45
N LEU A 447 12.07 18.25 13.90
CA LEU A 447 12.11 17.03 13.11
C LEU A 447 11.02 16.08 13.59
N ALA A 448 10.44 15.28 12.69
CA ALA A 448 9.49 14.23 13.06
C ALA A 448 9.72 12.94 12.25
N ILE A 449 9.80 11.79 12.92
CA ILE A 449 9.79 10.48 12.27
C ILE A 449 8.34 10.07 12.03
N ALA A 450 8.02 9.73 10.80
CA ALA A 450 6.69 9.27 10.44
C ALA A 450 6.71 8.20 9.33
N ASN A 451 5.54 7.62 9.08
CA ASN A 451 5.34 6.64 8.02
C ASN A 451 4.17 7.07 7.14
N TRP A 452 4.24 6.72 5.87
CA TRP A 452 3.14 6.94 4.94
C TRP A 452 2.93 5.69 4.05
N ASN A 453 1.68 5.29 3.93
CA ASN A 453 1.27 4.28 2.96
C ASN A 453 0.20 4.91 2.07
N PRO A 454 0.40 5.00 0.74
CA PRO A 454 -0.61 5.60 -0.12
C PRO A 454 -1.91 4.81 -0.08
N ASP A 455 -3.04 5.51 0.03
CA ASP A 455 -4.37 4.90 0.19
C ASP A 455 -4.92 4.32 -1.12
N TYR A 456 -4.33 4.70 -2.26
CA TYR A 456 -4.62 4.15 -3.57
C TYR A 456 -3.39 4.28 -4.49
N PRO A 457 -3.26 3.46 -5.53
CA PRO A 457 -2.01 3.35 -6.29
C PRO A 457 -1.84 4.47 -7.32
N SER A 458 -1.80 5.71 -6.83
CA SER A 458 -1.47 6.91 -7.59
C SER A 458 -0.42 7.74 -6.86
N ALA A 459 0.44 8.39 -7.61
CA ALA A 459 1.43 9.32 -7.07
C ALA A 459 0.79 10.51 -6.31
N ASN A 460 -0.44 10.87 -6.67
CA ASN A 460 -1.23 11.84 -5.92
C ASN A 460 -1.33 11.45 -4.43
N ALA A 461 -1.59 10.17 -4.14
CA ALA A 461 -1.70 9.68 -2.77
C ALA A 461 -0.36 9.68 -1.99
N ASN A 462 0.78 9.87 -2.67
CA ASN A 462 2.08 10.09 -2.04
C ASN A 462 2.39 11.58 -1.84
N ILE A 463 2.05 12.42 -2.82
CA ILE A 463 2.54 13.81 -2.88
C ILE A 463 1.58 14.77 -2.17
N GLN A 464 0.30 14.77 -2.53
CA GLN A 464 -0.67 15.73 -2.00
C GLN A 464 -0.77 15.69 -0.46
N PRO A 465 -0.93 14.51 0.21
CA PRO A 465 -1.09 14.48 1.67
C PRO A 465 0.14 14.95 2.44
N LEU A 466 1.34 14.78 1.87
CA LEU A 466 2.60 15.10 2.56
C LEU A 466 3.10 16.52 2.30
N PHE A 467 2.66 17.15 1.18
CA PHE A 467 3.29 18.39 0.72
C PHE A 467 2.32 19.52 0.37
N ALA A 468 1.03 19.26 0.18
CA ALA A 468 0.07 20.35 -0.06
C ALA A 468 -0.04 21.25 1.19
N SER A 469 -0.10 22.55 0.98
CA SER A 469 -0.24 23.52 2.07
C SER A 469 -1.53 23.33 2.87
N SER A 470 -2.59 22.81 2.22
CA SER A 470 -3.88 22.47 2.86
C SER A 470 -3.79 21.34 3.89
N GLU A 471 -2.72 20.54 3.84
CA GLU A 471 -2.47 19.42 4.76
C GLU A 471 -1.66 19.83 6.01
N ILE A 472 -1.40 21.12 6.19
CA ILE A 472 -0.71 21.65 7.36
C ILE A 472 -1.71 21.84 8.51
N GLY A 473 -1.52 21.14 9.60
CA GLY A 473 -2.41 21.21 10.76
C GLY A 473 -3.77 20.54 10.48
N SER A 474 -4.75 20.80 11.31
CA SER A 474 -6.15 20.34 11.14
C SER A 474 -6.32 18.83 10.94
N GLY A 475 -5.33 18.03 11.36
CA GLY A 475 -5.35 16.57 11.18
C GLY A 475 -4.67 16.08 9.90
N GLY A 476 -4.07 16.96 9.08
CA GLY A 476 -3.33 16.58 7.86
C GLY A 476 -1.95 15.99 8.14
N SER A 477 -1.30 15.49 7.09
CA SER A 477 -0.04 14.73 7.18
C SER A 477 1.20 15.50 6.73
N ASN A 478 1.09 16.79 6.40
CA ASN A 478 2.23 17.65 6.08
C ASN A 478 2.98 18.08 7.35
N TYR A 479 3.65 17.11 7.98
CA TYR A 479 4.43 17.33 9.21
C TYR A 479 5.66 18.20 9.00
N ALA A 480 6.14 18.32 7.75
CA ALA A 480 7.20 19.27 7.39
C ALA A 480 6.74 20.73 7.41
N ARG A 481 5.43 20.98 7.50
CA ARG A 481 4.82 22.32 7.41
C ARG A 481 5.27 23.06 6.14
N TYR A 482 5.49 22.30 5.10
CA TYR A 482 5.93 22.79 3.80
C TYR A 482 4.78 23.52 3.10
N SER A 483 5.04 24.75 2.66
CA SER A 483 4.06 25.58 1.95
C SER A 483 4.75 26.26 0.77
N ASN A 484 4.28 25.96 -0.44
CA ASN A 484 4.80 26.52 -1.67
C ASN A 484 3.66 26.62 -2.69
N ALA A 485 3.26 27.86 -3.03
CA ALA A 485 2.14 28.11 -3.92
C ALA A 485 2.32 27.52 -5.34
N GLU A 486 3.57 27.45 -5.85
CA GLU A 486 3.83 26.80 -7.14
C GLU A 486 3.63 25.28 -7.07
N VAL A 487 4.00 24.67 -5.94
CA VAL A 487 3.79 23.24 -5.70
C VAL A 487 2.29 22.95 -5.57
N ASP A 488 1.55 23.75 -4.82
CA ASP A 488 0.10 23.62 -4.68
C ASP A 488 -0.61 23.72 -6.05
N ALA A 489 -0.20 24.70 -6.87
CA ALA A 489 -0.73 24.85 -8.22
C ALA A 489 -0.38 23.65 -9.11
N ALA A 490 0.85 23.12 -9.03
CA ALA A 490 1.26 21.93 -9.78
C ALA A 490 0.54 20.65 -9.32
N ILE A 491 0.28 20.49 -8.01
CA ILE A 491 -0.58 19.44 -7.47
C ILE A 491 -1.97 19.52 -8.10
N ALA A 492 -2.61 20.69 -8.07
CA ALA A 492 -3.94 20.88 -8.63
C ALA A 492 -3.98 20.59 -10.14
N GLN A 493 -2.96 20.99 -10.88
CA GLN A 493 -2.83 20.72 -12.31
C GLN A 493 -2.69 19.21 -12.61
N ALA A 494 -1.84 18.52 -11.86
CA ALA A 494 -1.65 17.07 -12.02
C ALA A 494 -2.91 16.29 -11.63
N GLN A 495 -3.62 16.71 -10.57
CA GLN A 495 -4.92 16.13 -10.18
C GLN A 495 -5.99 16.28 -11.27
N ALA A 496 -6.02 17.41 -11.98
CA ALA A 496 -7.00 17.68 -13.03
C ALA A 496 -6.71 16.94 -14.36
N ASN A 497 -5.52 16.38 -14.52
CA ASN A 497 -5.10 15.77 -15.77
C ASN A 497 -5.77 14.40 -15.98
N LEU A 498 -6.54 14.27 -17.07
CA LEU A 498 -7.24 13.03 -17.46
C LEU A 498 -6.35 12.04 -18.22
N ASP A 499 -5.22 12.50 -18.78
CA ASP A 499 -4.22 11.61 -19.37
C ASP A 499 -3.32 11.04 -18.24
N ALA A 500 -3.53 9.76 -17.94
CA ALA A 500 -2.81 9.10 -16.85
C ALA A 500 -1.28 9.13 -17.02
N LYS A 501 -0.75 9.04 -18.27
CA LYS A 501 0.70 9.09 -18.50
C LYS A 501 1.25 10.49 -18.32
N ALA A 502 0.52 11.51 -18.80
CA ALA A 502 0.91 12.89 -18.59
C ALA A 502 0.83 13.28 -17.11
N ALA A 503 -0.20 12.84 -16.38
CA ALA A 503 -0.31 13.02 -14.94
C ALA A 503 0.88 12.36 -14.20
N GLN A 504 1.22 11.11 -14.54
CA GLN A 504 2.38 10.40 -13.95
C GLN A 504 3.69 11.16 -14.18
N ALA A 505 3.90 11.73 -15.38
CA ALA A 505 5.08 12.54 -15.66
C ALA A 505 5.11 13.84 -14.83
N GLN A 506 3.96 14.50 -14.65
CA GLN A 506 3.82 15.68 -13.81
C GLN A 506 4.14 15.36 -12.33
N TRP A 507 3.60 14.26 -11.82
CA TRP A 507 3.87 13.81 -10.46
C TRP A 507 5.34 13.47 -10.23
N ALA A 508 6.00 12.78 -11.17
CA ALA A 508 7.43 12.47 -11.08
C ALA A 508 8.31 13.73 -11.07
N ALA A 509 7.97 14.72 -11.90
CA ALA A 509 8.66 16.01 -11.91
C ALA A 509 8.46 16.78 -10.58
N LEU A 510 7.25 16.71 -10.02
CA LEU A 510 6.90 17.35 -8.76
C LEU A 510 7.59 16.69 -7.56
N ASP A 511 7.67 15.36 -7.52
CA ASP A 511 8.43 14.60 -6.53
C ASP A 511 9.88 15.11 -6.46
N ARG A 512 10.54 15.23 -7.61
CA ARG A 512 11.91 15.73 -7.70
C ARG A 512 12.03 17.21 -7.29
N LYS A 513 11.12 18.08 -7.76
CA LYS A 513 11.12 19.52 -7.39
C LYS A 513 11.01 19.70 -5.89
N ILE A 514 10.11 18.97 -5.23
CA ILE A 514 9.95 19.04 -3.77
C ILE A 514 11.21 18.52 -3.07
N ALA A 515 11.80 17.42 -3.57
CA ALA A 515 13.01 16.86 -2.97
C ALA A 515 14.20 17.82 -3.00
N GLU A 516 14.31 18.72 -3.98
CA GLU A 516 15.38 19.75 -4.05
C GLU A 516 15.30 20.78 -2.92
N GLU A 517 14.11 20.99 -2.33
CA GLU A 517 13.87 21.90 -1.19
C GLU A 517 14.00 21.22 0.19
N VAL A 518 14.07 19.89 0.20
CA VAL A 518 14.29 19.03 1.38
C VAL A 518 13.32 19.32 2.54
N PRO A 519 12.02 19.32 2.32
CA PRO A 519 11.08 19.35 3.46
C PRO A 519 11.03 18.00 4.18
N VAL A 520 11.35 16.90 3.48
CA VAL A 520 11.33 15.54 3.99
C VAL A 520 12.57 14.78 3.50
N VAL A 521 13.16 13.98 4.37
CA VAL A 521 14.20 13.01 3.99
C VAL A 521 13.56 11.61 3.94
N PRO A 522 13.44 10.97 2.74
CA PRO A 522 13.04 9.57 2.65
C PRO A 522 14.07 8.70 3.36
N LEU A 523 13.64 7.91 4.34
CA LEU A 523 14.51 7.04 5.14
C LEU A 523 14.54 5.63 4.57
N ALA A 524 13.40 4.99 4.54
CA ALA A 524 13.28 3.60 4.12
C ALA A 524 11.92 3.31 3.48
N TYR A 525 11.90 2.42 2.49
CA TYR A 525 10.68 1.74 2.07
C TYR A 525 10.57 0.45 2.87
N ARG A 526 9.51 0.34 3.67
CA ARG A 526 9.31 -0.83 4.53
C ARG A 526 8.83 -2.02 3.71
N ARG A 527 9.45 -3.16 3.91
CA ARG A 527 9.01 -4.43 3.35
C ARG A 527 8.03 -5.10 4.30
N ASN A 528 6.87 -5.43 3.79
CA ASN A 528 5.89 -6.19 4.53
C ASN A 528 6.03 -7.67 4.18
N SER A 529 6.24 -8.48 5.19
CA SER A 529 6.38 -9.93 5.08
C SER A 529 5.25 -10.64 5.81
N PHE A 530 4.69 -11.66 5.17
CA PHE A 530 3.60 -12.47 5.71
C PHE A 530 3.93 -13.95 5.52
N LEU A 531 3.59 -14.76 6.50
CA LEU A 531 3.86 -16.19 6.49
C LEU A 531 2.57 -16.97 6.24
N HIS A 532 2.67 -18.05 5.47
CA HIS A 532 1.56 -18.96 5.22
C HIS A 532 1.94 -20.42 5.41
N GLY A 533 0.97 -21.28 5.61
CA GLY A 533 1.11 -22.72 5.68
C GLY A 533 1.32 -23.35 4.31
N SER A 534 1.87 -24.57 4.28
CA SER A 534 2.21 -25.31 3.05
C SER A 534 1.00 -25.68 2.18
N GLY A 535 -0.19 -25.73 2.77
CA GLY A 535 -1.45 -25.99 2.07
C GLY A 535 -2.09 -24.76 1.44
N VAL A 536 -1.48 -23.56 1.55
CA VAL A 536 -1.98 -22.32 0.95
C VAL A 536 -1.29 -22.08 -0.39
N ALA A 537 -2.05 -21.76 -1.42
CA ALA A 537 -1.56 -21.45 -2.75
C ALA A 537 -2.10 -20.11 -3.27
N GLY A 538 -1.44 -19.51 -4.26
CA GLY A 538 -1.79 -18.20 -4.77
C GLY A 538 -1.52 -17.07 -3.79
N PHE A 539 -0.70 -17.30 -2.77
CA PHE A 539 -0.35 -16.33 -1.75
C PHE A 539 0.85 -15.49 -2.22
N PHE A 540 0.66 -14.19 -2.32
CA PHE A 540 1.73 -13.25 -2.66
C PHE A 540 1.44 -11.87 -2.07
N VAL A 541 2.49 -11.07 -2.00
CA VAL A 541 2.47 -9.68 -1.51
C VAL A 541 3.24 -8.83 -2.53
N GLU A 542 2.59 -7.80 -3.04
CA GLU A 542 3.22 -6.81 -3.93
C GLU A 542 3.69 -5.57 -3.15
N SER A 543 4.50 -4.73 -3.79
CA SER A 543 4.97 -3.48 -3.19
C SER A 543 3.81 -2.54 -2.83
N TYR A 544 2.73 -2.56 -3.60
CA TYR A 544 1.45 -1.95 -3.28
C TYR A 544 0.34 -3.00 -3.49
N PRO A 545 -0.60 -3.18 -2.59
CA PRO A 545 -0.85 -2.45 -1.33
C PRO A 545 0.02 -2.92 -0.15
N ALA A 546 1.00 -3.79 -0.38
CA ALA A 546 1.90 -4.35 0.63
C ALA A 546 1.18 -5.26 1.66
N TYR A 547 0.08 -5.90 1.22
CA TYR A 547 -0.72 -6.89 1.95
C TYR A 547 -0.98 -8.11 1.06
N PRO A 548 -1.32 -9.28 1.65
CA PRO A 548 -1.67 -10.47 0.87
C PRO A 548 -2.85 -10.23 -0.07
N SER A 549 -2.79 -10.79 -1.28
CA SER A 549 -3.88 -10.71 -2.25
C SER A 549 -4.94 -11.76 -1.96
N TYR A 550 -6.00 -11.40 -1.24
CA TYR A 550 -7.12 -12.29 -0.92
C TYR A 550 -7.94 -12.72 -2.13
N GLN A 551 -7.80 -12.04 -3.27
CA GLN A 551 -8.61 -12.26 -4.47
C GLN A 551 -8.34 -13.59 -5.17
N VAL A 552 -7.13 -14.16 -4.97
CA VAL A 552 -6.65 -15.32 -5.73
C VAL A 552 -6.14 -16.46 -4.84
N ILE A 553 -6.18 -16.30 -3.52
CA ILE A 553 -5.72 -17.32 -2.56
C ILE A 553 -6.65 -18.53 -2.61
N GLY A 554 -6.09 -19.72 -2.55
CA GLY A 554 -6.80 -20.98 -2.48
C GLY A 554 -6.00 -22.05 -1.74
N VAL A 555 -6.56 -23.24 -1.66
CA VAL A 555 -5.87 -24.41 -1.12
C VAL A 555 -4.94 -24.97 -2.19
N SER A 556 -3.75 -25.43 -1.81
CA SER A 556 -2.77 -26.05 -2.70
C SER A 556 -3.35 -27.30 -3.35
N ALA A 557 -3.13 -27.46 -4.66
CA ALA A 557 -3.32 -28.76 -5.30
C ALA A 557 -2.20 -29.70 -4.80
N SER A 558 -2.58 -30.70 -4.01
CA SER A 558 -1.68 -31.75 -3.51
C SER A 558 -1.17 -32.61 -4.65
#